data_880b7d1896b6ad9fc0498566be765597
#
_entry.id   880b7d1896b6ad9fc0498566be765597
#
_cell.length_a   1.000
_cell.length_b   1.000
_cell.length_c   1.000
_cell.angle_alpha   90.00
_cell.angle_beta   90.00
_cell.angle_gamma   90.00
#
_symmetry.space_group_name_H-M   'P 1'
#
loop_
_entity.id
_entity.type
_entity.pdbx_description
1 polymer ?
#
loop_
_entity_poly.entity_id
_entity_poly.type
_entity_poly.pdbx_seq_one_letter_code
_entity_poly.pdbx_strand_id
1 'polypeptide(L)'
;GTLMTGLIWLGFVLFTWEMTGKKSAVVIAFVLLFFNGGLGFLGTLDRVTSDPTALNDALNGYYQTPTNMPDVNLRWVNALCDLLVPQRTLMAGWLCVLPALYLLVAAMRERRAAAFLAVGLWAGPMPMIHTHSFLALGVISLGAMIDCLLREKKRRLRTLLLFALYGAAACALALPQLLEWTFPQT
;
A
#
# COMPACT_ATOMS: atom_id res chain seq x y z
N GLY A 1 18.14 3.52 1.48
CA GLY A 1 17.12 4.52 1.10
C GLY A 1 16.89 4.60 -0.38
N THR A 2 17.79 5.23 -1.14
CA THR A 2 17.57 5.64 -2.55
C THR A 2 17.18 4.48 -3.48
N LEU A 3 17.89 3.35 -3.41
CA LEU A 3 17.57 2.17 -4.22
C LEU A 3 16.17 1.64 -3.92
N MET A 4 15.82 1.52 -2.64
CA MET A 4 14.48 1.04 -2.22
C MET A 4 13.39 1.98 -2.73
N THR A 5 13.58 3.29 -2.61
CA THR A 5 12.64 4.28 -3.12
C THR A 5 12.46 4.15 -4.62
N GLY A 6 13.55 4.01 -5.39
CA GLY A 6 13.47 3.81 -6.84
C GLY A 6 12.72 2.54 -7.23
N LEU A 7 12.92 1.43 -6.50
CA LEU A 7 12.19 0.18 -6.74
C LEU A 7 10.70 0.29 -6.37
N ILE A 8 10.35 1.04 -5.31
CA ILE A 8 8.95 1.33 -4.98
C ILE A 8 8.27 2.10 -6.12
N TRP A 9 8.93 3.13 -6.65
CA TRP A 9 8.38 3.89 -7.78
C TRP A 9 8.20 3.02 -9.02
N LEU A 10 9.20 2.20 -9.33
CA LEU A 10 9.09 1.25 -10.44
C LEU A 10 7.91 0.29 -10.22
N GLY A 11 7.80 -0.30 -9.04
CA GLY A 11 6.69 -1.19 -8.70
C GLY A 11 5.33 -0.51 -8.80
N PHE A 12 5.21 0.74 -8.34
CA PHE A 12 3.99 1.53 -8.45
C PHE A 12 3.61 1.81 -9.91
N VAL A 13 4.58 2.19 -10.74
CA VAL A 13 4.37 2.43 -12.18
C VAL A 13 3.93 1.15 -12.87
N LEU A 14 4.63 0.03 -12.64
CA LEU A 14 4.30 -1.26 -13.23
C LEU A 14 2.92 -1.75 -12.80
N PHE A 15 2.59 -1.66 -11.52
CA PHE A 15 1.27 -2.03 -11.01
C PHE A 15 0.16 -1.17 -11.63
N THR A 16 0.33 0.15 -11.66
CA THR A 16 -0.68 1.06 -12.24
C THR A 16 -0.83 0.84 -13.75
N TRP A 17 0.27 0.57 -14.44
CA TRP A 17 0.24 0.20 -15.86
C TRP A 17 -0.50 -1.12 -16.09
N GLU A 18 -0.22 -2.15 -15.29
CA GLU A 18 -0.89 -3.44 -15.37
C GLU A 18 -2.40 -3.31 -15.16
N MET A 19 -2.81 -2.46 -14.21
CA MET A 19 -4.23 -2.20 -13.93
C MET A 19 -4.95 -1.49 -15.06
N THR A 20 -4.33 -0.49 -15.68
CA THR A 20 -5.03 0.48 -16.54
C THR A 20 -4.65 0.41 -18.01
N GLY A 21 -3.44 -0.02 -18.33
CA GLY A 21 -2.86 -0.01 -19.68
C GLY A 21 -2.69 1.41 -20.28
N LYS A 22 -2.82 2.47 -19.48
CA LYS A 22 -2.82 3.87 -19.95
C LYS A 22 -1.71 4.69 -19.30
N LYS A 23 -0.85 5.31 -20.11
CA LYS A 23 0.23 6.22 -19.62
C LYS A 23 -0.32 7.38 -18.81
N SER A 24 -1.43 7.99 -19.25
CA SER A 24 -2.08 9.09 -18.52
C SER A 24 -2.53 8.68 -17.12
N ALA A 25 -3.07 7.48 -16.96
CA ALA A 25 -3.47 6.97 -15.65
C ALA A 25 -2.27 6.78 -14.72
N VAL A 26 -1.13 6.31 -15.23
CA VAL A 26 0.11 6.19 -14.46
C VAL A 26 0.58 7.56 -13.98
N VAL A 27 0.60 8.55 -14.86
CA VAL A 27 1.01 9.93 -14.50
C VAL A 27 0.07 10.52 -13.45
N ILE A 28 -1.24 10.42 -13.66
CA ILE A 28 -2.24 10.93 -12.71
C ILE A 28 -2.11 10.24 -11.35
N ALA A 29 -1.98 8.91 -11.33
CA ALA A 29 -1.82 8.15 -10.09
C ALA A 29 -0.55 8.56 -9.34
N PHE A 30 0.54 8.81 -10.05
CA PHE A 30 1.80 9.27 -9.47
C PHE A 30 1.65 10.68 -8.87
N VAL A 31 1.02 11.61 -9.61
CA VAL A 31 0.73 12.96 -9.11
C VAL A 31 -0.15 12.91 -7.87
N LEU A 32 -1.23 12.10 -7.89
CA LEU A 32 -2.11 11.95 -6.73
C LEU A 32 -1.40 11.35 -5.53
N LEU A 33 -0.48 10.39 -5.72
CA LEU A 33 0.31 9.81 -4.63
C LEU A 33 1.26 10.84 -4.02
N PHE A 34 1.89 11.69 -4.84
CA PHE A 34 2.80 12.74 -4.37
C PHE A 34 2.09 13.86 -3.62
N PHE A 35 0.93 14.29 -4.12
CA PHE A 35 0.16 15.42 -3.58
C PHE A 35 -1.00 14.96 -2.67
N ASN A 36 -1.01 13.67 -2.29
CA ASN A 36 -1.95 13.17 -1.31
C ASN A 36 -1.62 13.76 0.07
N GLY A 37 -2.60 14.38 0.70
CA GLY A 37 -2.39 14.99 2.02
C GLY A 37 -3.69 15.33 2.74
N GLY A 38 -4.85 15.08 2.12
CA GLY A 38 -6.15 15.50 2.67
C GLY A 38 -6.35 17.02 2.65
N LEU A 39 -7.31 17.50 3.39
CA LEU A 39 -7.73 18.92 3.42
C LEU A 39 -6.99 19.77 4.47
N GLY A 40 -6.03 19.21 5.19
CA GLY A 40 -5.29 19.94 6.23
C GLY A 40 -4.53 21.16 5.73
N PHE A 41 -4.22 21.22 4.40
CA PHE A 41 -3.58 22.39 3.80
C PHE A 41 -4.44 23.66 3.93
N LEU A 42 -5.77 23.55 4.02
CA LEU A 42 -6.66 24.71 4.21
C LEU A 42 -6.37 25.42 5.53
N GLY A 43 -6.17 24.65 6.60
CA GLY A 43 -5.78 25.23 7.89
C GLY A 43 -4.40 25.86 7.87
N THR A 44 -3.45 25.30 7.11
CA THR A 44 -2.13 25.91 6.92
C THR A 44 -2.23 27.22 6.13
N LEU A 45 -3.09 27.24 5.10
CA LEU A 45 -3.31 28.43 4.29
C LEU A 45 -3.91 29.56 5.13
N ASP A 46 -4.94 29.26 5.94
CA ASP A 46 -5.57 30.21 6.86
C ASP A 46 -4.56 30.80 7.85
N ARG A 47 -3.71 29.94 8.44
CA ARG A 47 -2.66 30.37 9.36
C ARG A 47 -1.62 31.28 8.68
N VAL A 48 -1.14 30.91 7.49
CA VAL A 48 -0.15 31.72 6.74
C VAL A 48 -0.72 33.07 6.29
N THR A 49 -2.01 33.11 5.98
CA THR A 49 -2.67 34.39 5.63
C THR A 49 -2.94 35.29 6.84
N SER A 50 -3.12 34.68 8.02
CA SER A 50 -3.37 35.41 9.27
C SER A 50 -2.07 35.86 9.95
N ASP A 51 -0.98 35.09 9.80
CA ASP A 51 0.32 35.36 10.39
C ASP A 51 1.44 35.19 9.35
N PRO A 52 2.04 36.30 8.86
CA PRO A 52 3.10 36.27 7.86
C PRO A 52 4.38 35.51 8.35
N THR A 53 4.58 35.36 9.65
CA THR A 53 5.74 34.63 10.20
C THR A 53 5.53 33.11 10.14
N ALA A 54 4.29 32.65 10.08
CA ALA A 54 3.95 31.22 10.07
C ALA A 54 4.57 30.45 8.90
N LEU A 55 4.75 31.08 7.75
CA LEU A 55 5.43 30.45 6.61
C LEU A 55 6.93 30.24 6.89
N ASN A 56 7.58 31.23 7.50
CA ASN A 56 8.99 31.12 7.87
C ASN A 56 9.18 30.04 8.95
N ASP A 57 8.29 29.99 9.94
CA ASP A 57 8.29 28.95 10.97
C ASP A 57 8.04 27.57 10.39
N ALA A 58 7.17 27.45 9.39
CA ALA A 58 6.93 26.22 8.66
C ALA A 58 8.15 25.72 7.91
N LEU A 59 8.90 26.62 7.28
CA LEU A 59 10.08 26.28 6.48
C LEU A 59 11.31 25.98 7.35
N ASN A 60 11.41 26.56 8.53
CA ASN A 60 12.55 26.43 9.44
C ASN A 60 12.28 25.54 10.65
N GLY A 61 11.03 25.21 10.94
CA GLY A 61 10.63 24.37 12.06
C GLY A 61 10.84 22.89 11.79
N TYR A 62 11.85 22.30 12.41
CA TYR A 62 12.27 20.91 12.14
C TYR A 62 11.27 19.83 12.61
N TYR A 63 10.37 20.10 13.56
CA TYR A 63 9.39 19.13 14.06
C TYR A 63 7.98 19.69 14.27
N GLN A 64 7.79 20.96 14.09
CA GLN A 64 6.48 21.58 14.17
C GLN A 64 5.94 21.77 12.75
N THR A 65 5.32 20.73 12.22
CA THR A 65 4.64 20.88 10.94
C THR A 65 3.37 21.70 11.16
N PRO A 66 3.22 22.86 10.50
CA PRO A 66 1.99 23.67 10.57
C PRO A 66 0.78 22.94 9.98
N THR A 67 1.00 21.77 9.44
CA THR A 67 0.04 20.86 8.84
C THR A 67 -0.64 19.94 9.87
N ASN A 68 -0.16 19.91 11.11
CA ASN A 68 -0.71 19.10 12.18
C ASN A 68 -1.31 20.00 13.26
N MET A 69 -2.61 20.15 13.25
CA MET A 69 -3.38 20.95 14.21
C MET A 69 -4.28 20.01 15.04
N PRO A 70 -3.74 19.38 16.10
CA PRO A 70 -4.49 18.44 16.94
C PRO A 70 -5.68 19.09 17.63
N ASP A 71 -5.59 20.38 17.97
CA ASP A 71 -6.64 21.13 18.67
C ASP A 71 -7.95 21.24 17.85
N VAL A 72 -7.84 21.23 16.51
CA VAL A 72 -8.99 21.24 15.60
C VAL A 72 -9.17 19.91 14.86
N ASN A 73 -8.48 18.85 15.33
CA ASN A 73 -8.48 17.52 14.72
C ASN A 73 -8.16 17.52 13.22
N LEU A 74 -7.31 18.43 12.78
CA LEU A 74 -6.85 18.56 11.41
C LEU A 74 -5.44 18.00 11.27
N ARG A 75 -5.30 17.00 10.40
CA ARG A 75 -4.01 16.46 9.98
C ARG A 75 -3.87 16.55 8.47
N TRP A 76 -2.78 17.13 8.04
CA TRP A 76 -2.35 17.02 6.66
C TRP A 76 -1.11 16.13 6.61
N VAL A 77 -1.34 14.85 6.40
CA VAL A 77 -0.29 13.82 6.36
C VAL A 77 -0.06 13.46 4.89
N ASN A 78 1.15 13.73 4.41
CA ASN A 78 1.57 13.24 3.10
C ASN A 78 2.13 11.81 3.26
N ALA A 79 1.56 10.86 2.52
CA ALA A 79 1.93 9.44 2.63
C ALA A 79 3.43 9.19 2.35
N LEU A 80 4.07 10.03 1.55
CA LEU A 80 5.50 9.90 1.25
C LEU A 80 6.36 10.48 2.36
N CYS A 81 6.10 11.74 2.75
CA CYS A 81 6.94 12.47 3.68
C CYS A 81 6.75 12.00 5.12
N ASP A 82 5.51 11.68 5.51
CA ASP A 82 5.18 11.37 6.90
C ASP A 82 5.19 9.86 7.21
N LEU A 83 4.99 9.02 6.20
CA LEU A 83 4.93 7.56 6.40
C LEU A 83 6.09 6.84 5.73
N LEU A 84 6.30 7.03 4.43
CA LEU A 84 7.25 6.23 3.67
C LEU A 84 8.70 6.59 4.02
N VAL A 85 9.04 7.88 4.05
CA VAL A 85 10.43 8.34 4.29
C VAL A 85 10.90 8.04 5.72
N PRO A 86 10.12 8.33 6.79
CA PRO A 86 10.56 8.07 8.16
C PRO A 86 10.57 6.59 8.53
N GLN A 87 9.70 5.78 7.93
CA GLN A 87 9.49 4.38 8.32
C GLN A 87 10.17 3.40 7.36
N ARG A 88 11.38 2.98 7.69
CA ARG A 88 12.16 2.01 6.87
C ARG A 88 11.43 0.68 6.68
N THR A 89 10.73 0.21 7.70
CA THR A 89 9.94 -1.03 7.64
C THR A 89 8.74 -0.90 6.69
N LEU A 90 8.11 0.26 6.64
CA LEU A 90 7.04 0.54 5.68
C LEU A 90 7.57 0.56 4.25
N MET A 91 8.76 1.16 4.01
CA MET A 91 9.41 1.11 2.70
C MET A 91 9.64 -0.33 2.25
N ALA A 92 10.16 -1.19 3.14
CA ALA A 92 10.34 -2.62 2.86
C ALA A 92 9.00 -3.32 2.60
N GLY A 93 7.96 -2.96 3.37
CA GLY A 93 6.59 -3.46 3.16
C GLY A 93 6.04 -3.09 1.77
N TRP A 94 6.23 -1.87 1.31
CA TRP A 94 5.77 -1.44 -0.03
C TRP A 94 6.55 -2.12 -1.15
N LEU A 95 7.85 -2.37 -0.95
CA LEU A 95 8.67 -3.17 -1.88
C LEU A 95 8.12 -4.58 -2.07
N CYS A 96 7.46 -5.13 -1.07
CA CYS A 96 6.84 -6.46 -1.16
C CYS A 96 5.39 -6.40 -1.67
N VAL A 97 4.60 -5.39 -1.23
CA VAL A 97 3.18 -5.28 -1.60
C VAL A 97 2.99 -4.95 -3.07
N LEU A 98 3.76 -4.02 -3.64
CA LEU A 98 3.57 -3.61 -5.03
C LEU A 98 3.78 -4.75 -6.04
N PRO A 99 4.87 -5.55 -5.95
CA PRO A 99 5.01 -6.75 -6.77
C PRO A 99 3.92 -7.78 -6.49
N ALA A 100 3.49 -7.96 -5.22
CA ALA A 100 2.40 -8.88 -4.89
C ALA A 100 1.07 -8.47 -5.58
N LEU A 101 0.75 -7.17 -5.56
CA LEU A 101 -0.43 -6.63 -6.25
C LEU A 101 -0.33 -6.79 -7.77
N TYR A 102 0.84 -6.52 -8.34
CA TYR A 102 1.09 -6.77 -9.76
C TYR A 102 0.87 -8.24 -10.12
N LEU A 103 1.48 -9.16 -9.36
CA LEU A 103 1.32 -10.60 -9.56
C LEU A 103 -0.12 -11.05 -9.38
N LEU A 104 -0.85 -10.49 -8.42
CA LEU A 104 -2.26 -10.80 -8.17
C LEU A 104 -3.13 -10.40 -9.38
N VAL A 105 -2.93 -9.20 -9.92
CA VAL A 105 -3.66 -8.75 -11.12
C VAL A 105 -3.35 -9.63 -12.32
N ALA A 106 -2.07 -9.96 -12.54
CA ALA A 106 -1.66 -10.87 -13.59
C ALA A 106 -2.29 -12.27 -13.40
N ALA A 107 -2.26 -12.81 -12.17
CA ALA A 107 -2.88 -14.10 -11.84
C ALA A 107 -4.39 -14.12 -12.10
N MET A 108 -5.08 -13.02 -11.75
CA MET A 108 -6.52 -12.88 -12.02
C MET A 108 -6.84 -12.87 -13.53
N ARG A 109 -5.95 -12.32 -14.35
CA ARG A 109 -6.10 -12.34 -15.83
C ARG A 109 -5.78 -13.71 -16.43
N GLU A 110 -4.66 -14.30 -16.03
CA GLU A 110 -4.21 -15.60 -16.52
C GLU A 110 -5.09 -16.77 -16.06
N ARG A 111 -5.63 -16.67 -14.84
CA ARG A 111 -6.46 -17.71 -14.19
C ARG A 111 -5.76 -19.07 -14.10
N ARG A 112 -4.46 -19.08 -13.91
CA ARG A 112 -3.64 -20.28 -13.76
C ARG A 112 -3.32 -20.51 -12.28
N ALA A 113 -3.43 -21.76 -11.83
CA ALA A 113 -3.11 -22.15 -10.45
C ALA A 113 -1.67 -21.76 -10.05
N ALA A 114 -0.71 -21.95 -10.95
CA ALA A 114 0.69 -21.59 -10.72
C ALA A 114 0.88 -20.09 -10.47
N ALA A 115 0.11 -19.21 -11.15
CA ALA A 115 0.19 -17.77 -10.91
C ALA A 115 -0.35 -17.40 -9.52
N PHE A 116 -1.49 -17.95 -9.09
CA PHE A 116 -2.01 -17.75 -7.73
C PHE A 116 -1.10 -18.31 -6.65
N LEU A 117 -0.49 -19.47 -6.90
CA LEU A 117 0.52 -20.05 -6.01
C LEU A 117 1.72 -19.12 -5.86
N ALA A 118 2.21 -18.53 -6.96
CA ALA A 118 3.32 -17.60 -6.93
C ALA A 118 3.01 -16.35 -6.08
N VAL A 119 1.77 -15.80 -6.17
CA VAL A 119 1.33 -14.72 -5.29
C VAL A 119 1.40 -15.13 -3.82
N GLY A 120 0.93 -16.33 -3.49
CA GLY A 120 0.94 -16.85 -2.12
C GLY A 120 2.35 -17.05 -1.57
N LEU A 121 3.23 -17.63 -2.37
CA LEU A 121 4.63 -17.83 -2.00
C LEU A 121 5.38 -16.49 -1.82
N TRP A 122 5.05 -15.48 -2.61
CA TRP A 122 5.60 -14.13 -2.45
C TRP A 122 5.07 -13.42 -1.20
N ALA A 123 3.77 -13.55 -0.93
CA ALA A 123 3.11 -12.88 0.19
C ALA A 123 3.46 -13.51 1.56
N GLY A 124 3.68 -14.83 1.60
CA GLY A 124 3.87 -15.57 2.85
C GLY A 124 4.99 -15.08 3.76
N PRO A 125 6.18 -14.71 3.26
CA PRO A 125 7.26 -14.15 4.07
C PRO A 125 7.04 -12.71 4.56
N MET A 126 6.05 -11.99 4.03
CA MET A 126 5.85 -10.57 4.33
C MET A 126 5.64 -10.22 5.81
N PRO A 127 5.02 -11.05 6.67
CA PRO A 127 4.88 -10.74 8.10
C PRO A 127 6.22 -10.48 8.80
N MET A 128 7.30 -11.13 8.41
CA MET A 128 8.65 -10.86 8.96
C MET A 128 9.18 -9.47 8.58
N ILE A 129 8.70 -8.91 7.49
CA ILE A 129 9.17 -7.63 6.97
C ILE A 129 8.27 -6.51 7.48
N HIS A 130 6.95 -6.65 7.26
CA HIS A 130 5.95 -5.66 7.65
C HIS A 130 4.55 -6.27 7.71
N THR A 131 4.10 -6.64 8.89
CA THR A 131 2.82 -7.33 9.14
C THR A 131 1.62 -6.53 8.62
N HIS A 132 1.61 -5.20 8.79
CA HIS A 132 0.50 -4.36 8.31
C HIS A 132 0.36 -4.39 6.79
N SER A 133 1.48 -4.44 6.05
CA SER A 133 1.45 -4.59 4.59
C SER A 133 0.89 -5.95 4.15
N PHE A 134 1.20 -7.01 4.88
CA PHE A 134 0.60 -8.33 4.66
C PHE A 134 -0.91 -8.33 4.88
N LEU A 135 -1.37 -7.71 5.98
CA LEU A 135 -2.80 -7.57 6.27
C LEU A 135 -3.52 -6.73 5.21
N ALA A 136 -2.92 -5.60 4.80
CA ALA A 136 -3.47 -4.77 3.74
C ALA A 136 -3.60 -5.54 2.42
N LEU A 137 -2.59 -6.33 2.04
CA LEU A 137 -2.64 -7.20 0.86
C LEU A 137 -3.78 -8.23 1.00
N GLY A 138 -3.97 -8.81 2.19
CA GLY A 138 -5.06 -9.74 2.48
C GLY A 138 -6.44 -9.11 2.26
N VAL A 139 -6.67 -7.90 2.79
CA VAL A 139 -7.93 -7.16 2.61
C VAL A 139 -8.17 -6.82 1.14
N ILE A 140 -7.17 -6.33 0.43
CA ILE A 140 -7.26 -6.03 -1.01
C ILE A 140 -7.57 -7.30 -1.81
N SER A 141 -6.90 -8.41 -1.48
CA SER A 141 -7.12 -9.70 -2.14
C SER A 141 -8.52 -10.25 -1.91
N LEU A 142 -9.06 -10.06 -0.71
CA LEU A 142 -10.46 -10.42 -0.39
C LEU A 142 -11.43 -9.59 -1.24
N GLY A 143 -11.22 -8.29 -1.32
CA GLY A 143 -12.01 -7.40 -2.18
C GLY A 143 -11.96 -7.81 -3.66
N ALA A 144 -10.77 -8.13 -4.16
CA ALA A 144 -10.56 -8.62 -5.52
C ALA A 144 -11.26 -9.96 -5.78
N MET A 145 -11.23 -10.88 -4.81
CA MET A 145 -11.96 -12.14 -4.87
C MET A 145 -13.47 -11.90 -4.96
N ILE A 146 -14.01 -11.04 -4.10
CA ILE A 146 -15.44 -10.69 -4.08
C ILE A 146 -15.86 -10.09 -5.43
N ASP A 147 -15.09 -9.14 -5.96
CA ASP A 147 -15.36 -8.54 -7.28
C ASP A 147 -15.41 -9.61 -8.38
N CYS A 148 -14.43 -10.51 -8.43
CA CYS A 148 -14.43 -11.64 -9.36
C CYS A 148 -15.66 -12.54 -9.21
N LEU A 149 -16.07 -12.85 -7.97
CA LEU A 149 -17.25 -13.69 -7.70
C LEU A 149 -18.55 -13.03 -8.11
N LEU A 150 -18.64 -11.71 -7.99
CA LEU A 150 -19.83 -10.94 -8.40
C LEU A 150 -19.93 -10.84 -9.92
N ARG A 151 -18.82 -10.62 -10.61
CA ARG A 151 -18.78 -10.49 -12.07
C ARG A 151 -18.95 -11.81 -12.80
N GLU A 152 -18.41 -12.91 -12.26
CA GLU A 152 -18.29 -14.18 -12.98
C GLU A 152 -19.08 -15.33 -12.33
N LYS A 153 -20.38 -15.23 -12.39
CA LYS A 153 -21.29 -16.19 -11.76
C LYS A 153 -21.05 -17.66 -12.19
N LYS A 154 -20.66 -17.90 -13.46
CA LYS A 154 -20.46 -19.25 -14.01
C LYS A 154 -19.15 -19.93 -13.55
N ARG A 155 -18.19 -19.19 -13.01
CA ARG A 155 -16.85 -19.69 -12.64
C ARG A 155 -16.50 -19.53 -11.17
N ARG A 156 -17.50 -19.29 -10.32
CA ARG A 156 -17.32 -19.01 -8.88
C ARG A 156 -16.46 -20.04 -8.16
N LEU A 157 -16.75 -21.33 -8.36
CA LEU A 157 -15.99 -22.39 -7.71
C LEU A 157 -14.50 -22.34 -8.09
N ARG A 158 -14.20 -22.19 -9.38
CA ARG A 158 -12.81 -22.07 -9.82
C ARG A 158 -12.12 -20.83 -9.22
N THR A 159 -12.80 -19.70 -9.17
CA THR A 159 -12.29 -18.47 -8.55
C THR A 159 -12.00 -18.71 -7.07
N LEU A 160 -12.93 -19.31 -6.32
CA LEU A 160 -12.72 -19.65 -4.92
C LEU A 160 -11.51 -20.57 -4.72
N LEU A 161 -11.38 -21.62 -5.53
CA LEU A 161 -10.25 -22.56 -5.44
C LEU A 161 -8.90 -21.88 -5.72
N LEU A 162 -8.85 -20.98 -6.70
CA LEU A 162 -7.62 -20.23 -7.03
C LEU A 162 -7.22 -19.28 -5.88
N PHE A 163 -8.16 -18.52 -5.33
CA PHE A 163 -7.88 -17.66 -4.18
C PHE A 163 -7.60 -18.46 -2.90
N ALA A 164 -8.25 -19.63 -2.72
CA ALA A 164 -7.93 -20.53 -1.61
C ALA A 164 -6.51 -21.08 -1.71
N LEU A 165 -6.04 -21.44 -2.92
CA LEU A 165 -4.66 -21.86 -3.16
C LEU A 165 -3.67 -20.75 -2.82
N TYR A 166 -3.94 -19.51 -3.25
CA TYR A 166 -3.16 -18.33 -2.87
C TYR A 166 -3.12 -18.17 -1.35
N GLY A 167 -4.29 -18.13 -0.70
CA GLY A 167 -4.41 -17.94 0.74
C GLY A 167 -3.74 -19.07 1.53
N ALA A 168 -3.90 -20.33 1.12
CA ALA A 168 -3.25 -21.47 1.76
C ALA A 168 -1.73 -21.39 1.68
N ALA A 169 -1.18 -21.05 0.51
CA ALA A 169 0.26 -20.90 0.34
C ALA A 169 0.82 -19.71 1.18
N ALA A 170 0.12 -18.59 1.19
CA ALA A 170 0.50 -17.44 2.01
C ALA A 170 0.45 -17.77 3.50
N CYS A 171 -0.64 -18.38 3.97
CA CYS A 171 -0.80 -18.76 5.38
C CYS A 171 0.19 -19.84 5.82
N ALA A 172 0.49 -20.83 4.98
CA ALA A 172 1.47 -21.87 5.30
C ALA A 172 2.85 -21.32 5.62
N LEU A 173 3.25 -20.22 4.96
CA LEU A 173 4.52 -19.55 5.22
C LEU A 173 4.40 -18.46 6.30
N ALA A 174 3.26 -17.79 6.42
CA ALA A 174 3.05 -16.71 7.37
C ALA A 174 2.78 -17.21 8.80
N LEU A 175 1.98 -18.27 8.97
CA LEU A 175 1.55 -18.75 10.27
C LEU A 175 2.70 -19.12 11.21
N PRO A 176 3.73 -19.87 10.82
CA PRO A 176 4.85 -20.17 11.71
C PRO A 176 5.51 -18.89 12.26
N GLN A 177 5.68 -17.89 11.41
CA GLN A 177 6.30 -16.60 11.76
C GLN A 177 5.41 -15.79 12.72
N LEU A 178 4.09 -15.77 12.47
CA LEU A 178 3.13 -15.07 13.32
C LEU A 178 3.01 -15.72 14.68
N LEU A 179 2.99 -17.05 14.73
CA LEU A 179 2.87 -17.82 15.97
C LEU A 179 4.13 -17.73 16.83
N GLU A 180 5.30 -17.70 16.22
CA GLU A 180 6.57 -17.67 16.95
C GLU A 180 7.00 -16.27 17.36
N TRP A 181 6.76 -15.25 16.51
CA TRP A 181 7.35 -13.92 16.68
C TRP A 181 6.34 -12.80 16.97
N THR A 182 5.11 -12.92 16.51
CA THR A 182 4.15 -11.81 16.62
C THR A 182 3.20 -11.99 17.81
N PHE A 183 2.57 -13.14 17.95
CA PHE A 183 1.59 -13.37 19.01
C PHE A 183 2.19 -13.55 20.42
N PRO A 184 3.41 -14.07 20.62
CA PRO A 184 4.00 -14.14 21.97
C PRO A 184 4.44 -12.81 22.54
N GLN A 185 4.40 -11.71 21.79
CA GLN A 185 4.84 -10.38 22.24
C GLN A 185 3.72 -9.56 22.90
N THR A 186 2.54 -10.16 23.13
CA THR A 186 1.40 -9.51 23.79
C THR A 186 1.39 -9.74 25.30
#